data_026daf1b102c2357457155f84f03a537
#
_entry.id   026daf1b102c2357457155f84f03a537
#
_cell.length_a   1.000
_cell.length_b   1.000
_cell.length_c   1.000
_cell.angle_alpha   90.00
_cell.angle_beta   90.00
_cell.angle_gamma   90.00
#
_symmetry.space_group_name_H-M   'P 1'
#
loop_
_entity.id
_entity.type
_entity.pdbx_description
1 polymer ?
#
loop_
_entity_poly.entity_id
_entity_poly.type
_entity_poly.pdbx_seq_one_letter_code
_entity_poly.pdbx_strand_id
1 'polypeptide(L)'
;MINIPSRLPQRLLTVAALSLAIAISGCQQQPDTKTADNTQNNNPAVNTTMAEPQTPESTQSNESTNSAEQQAPLTILALGDSLTEGLGVDNDANYPAQLEARLKEMGYKDVKVINSGLSGETSTGLVNRLDWVLQTKPDITILTVGANDAIRGIDVATVEANIRTAIKRLQDGGSEVILGGMQIYDNLGADYVESFAAIYPRVAKDMNVTLIPFFLDGVGGDAELNQADAIHPTKKGYTIIVNDNILPILQPEIEKLEAAYTDTATKPSTPTETTQ
;
A
#
# COMPACT_ATOMS: atom_id res chain seq x y z
N MET A 1 -39.10 45.78 -10.03
CA MET A 1 -38.56 45.89 -11.41
C MET A 1 -37.14 46.43 -11.30
N ILE A 2 -36.18 45.55 -11.30
CA ILE A 2 -34.74 45.93 -11.34
C ILE A 2 -34.13 45.19 -12.53
N ASN A 3 -33.63 45.96 -13.49
CA ASN A 3 -33.14 45.56 -14.79
C ASN A 3 -31.66 45.16 -14.64
N ILE A 4 -31.27 43.91 -14.98
CA ILE A 4 -29.87 43.46 -14.98
C ILE A 4 -29.39 43.39 -16.43
N PRO A 5 -28.32 44.09 -16.83
CA PRO A 5 -27.80 43.94 -18.17
C PRO A 5 -26.87 42.74 -18.31
N SER A 6 -27.20 41.86 -19.25
CA SER A 6 -26.35 40.80 -19.80
C SER A 6 -25.29 41.36 -20.72
N ARG A 7 -24.00 41.15 -20.47
CA ARG A 7 -22.93 41.05 -21.48
C ARG A 7 -21.65 40.47 -20.87
N LEU A 8 -21.38 39.17 -21.14
CA LEU A 8 -20.03 38.59 -21.07
C LEU A 8 -19.42 38.56 -22.47
N PRO A 9 -18.15 38.90 -22.65
CA PRO A 9 -17.47 38.75 -23.93
C PRO A 9 -16.96 37.33 -24.12
N GLN A 10 -17.38 36.68 -25.22
CA GLN A 10 -16.78 35.45 -25.74
C GLN A 10 -15.32 35.73 -26.15
N ARG A 11 -14.37 35.08 -25.50
CA ARG A 11 -13.00 34.93 -26.00
C ARG A 11 -12.88 33.61 -26.77
N LEU A 12 -12.72 33.73 -28.09
CA LEU A 12 -12.29 32.62 -28.96
C LEU A 12 -10.88 32.20 -28.55
N LEU A 13 -10.71 30.96 -28.11
CA LEU A 13 -9.42 30.28 -28.01
C LEU A 13 -9.26 29.41 -29.26
N THR A 14 -8.37 29.84 -30.15
CA THR A 14 -7.89 29.04 -31.29
C THR A 14 -6.96 27.92 -30.76
N VAL A 15 -7.38 26.69 -30.91
CA VAL A 15 -6.55 25.50 -30.64
C VAL A 15 -5.70 25.22 -31.87
N ALA A 16 -4.39 25.43 -31.76
CA ALA A 16 -3.42 24.98 -32.76
C ALA A 16 -3.10 23.51 -32.54
N ALA A 17 -3.54 22.66 -33.47
CA ALA A 17 -3.17 21.26 -33.50
C ALA A 17 -1.73 21.11 -34.00
N LEU A 18 -0.83 20.66 -33.12
CA LEU A 18 0.54 20.29 -33.48
C LEU A 18 0.61 18.78 -33.68
N SER A 19 0.64 18.34 -34.96
CA SER A 19 0.82 16.94 -35.32
C SER A 19 2.30 16.58 -35.25
N LEU A 20 2.69 15.71 -34.31
CA LEU A 20 4.05 15.17 -34.20
C LEU A 20 4.08 13.79 -34.86
N ALA A 21 4.75 13.68 -36.00
CA ALA A 21 5.03 12.43 -36.68
C ALA A 21 6.25 11.75 -36.04
N ILE A 22 6.06 10.58 -35.46
CA ILE A 22 7.16 9.76 -34.94
C ILE A 22 7.59 8.77 -36.04
N ALA A 23 8.82 8.97 -36.54
CA ALA A 23 9.50 8.04 -37.44
C ALA A 23 10.05 6.87 -36.63
N ILE A 24 9.62 5.65 -36.95
CA ILE A 24 10.13 4.41 -36.37
C ILE A 24 11.33 3.98 -37.23
N SER A 25 12.55 4.10 -36.69
CA SER A 25 13.77 3.48 -37.24
C SER A 25 14.01 2.17 -36.49
N GLY A 26 13.77 1.07 -37.17
CA GLY A 26 14.16 -0.26 -36.68
C GLY A 26 15.67 -0.49 -36.91
N CYS A 27 16.35 -0.97 -35.88
CA CYS A 27 17.63 -1.67 -36.01
C CYS A 27 17.49 -3.03 -35.34
N GLN A 28 17.42 -4.07 -36.21
CA GLN A 28 17.67 -5.46 -35.83
C GLN A 28 19.19 -5.63 -35.65
N GLN A 29 19.62 -6.25 -34.58
CA GLN A 29 20.92 -6.91 -34.50
C GLN A 29 20.74 -8.28 -33.86
N GLN A 30 21.15 -9.29 -34.63
CA GLN A 30 21.13 -10.72 -34.34
C GLN A 30 22.42 -11.11 -33.58
N PRO A 31 22.44 -12.26 -32.86
CA PRO A 31 23.49 -12.60 -31.91
C PRO A 31 24.65 -13.35 -32.57
N ASP A 32 25.85 -13.04 -32.16
CA ASP A 32 27.04 -13.85 -32.46
C ASP A 32 27.36 -14.78 -31.28
N THR A 33 27.28 -16.06 -31.60
CA THR A 33 27.86 -17.18 -30.82
C THR A 33 29.36 -17.20 -30.96
N LYS A 34 30.13 -17.31 -29.85
CA LYS A 34 31.43 -17.97 -29.84
C LYS A 34 31.68 -18.72 -28.54
N THR A 35 32.04 -19.95 -28.78
CA THR A 35 32.38 -21.12 -27.98
C THR A 35 33.71 -20.99 -27.25
N ALA A 36 33.74 -21.56 -26.03
CA ALA A 36 34.81 -22.29 -25.33
C ALA A 36 36.22 -21.70 -25.22
N ASP A 37 36.80 -21.65 -24.08
CA ASP A 37 37.85 -22.62 -23.74
C ASP A 37 38.09 -22.71 -22.20
N ASN A 38 38.58 -23.84 -21.84
CA ASN A 38 38.83 -24.55 -20.61
C ASN A 38 40.23 -24.22 -20.08
N THR A 39 40.44 -24.03 -18.77
CA THR A 39 41.64 -24.49 -18.04
C THR A 39 41.45 -24.31 -16.54
N GLN A 40 41.19 -25.38 -15.85
CA GLN A 40 42.03 -26.15 -14.91
C GLN A 40 42.77 -25.39 -13.79
N ASN A 41 42.35 -25.78 -12.57
CA ASN A 41 43.20 -26.32 -11.50
C ASN A 41 44.02 -25.36 -10.63
N ASN A 42 43.70 -25.29 -9.35
CA ASN A 42 44.58 -25.81 -8.29
C ASN A 42 43.98 -25.60 -6.89
N ASN A 43 43.77 -26.73 -6.25
CA ASN A 43 43.59 -26.86 -4.80
C ASN A 43 44.97 -27.10 -4.17
N PRO A 44 45.26 -26.67 -2.97
CA PRO A 44 45.86 -27.60 -2.03
C PRO A 44 45.11 -27.67 -0.72
N ALA A 45 44.79 -28.89 -0.35
CA ALA A 45 44.44 -29.33 0.99
C ALA A 45 45.70 -29.30 1.88
N VAL A 46 45.50 -29.03 3.18
CA VAL A 46 46.27 -29.46 4.35
C VAL A 46 45.64 -28.75 5.55
N ASN A 47 45.32 -29.25 6.71
CA ASN A 47 45.58 -30.49 7.43
C ASN A 47 44.72 -30.48 8.70
N THR A 48 44.27 -31.62 9.06
CA THR A 48 43.58 -32.02 10.28
C THR A 48 44.45 -31.76 11.53
N THR A 49 43.86 -31.19 12.61
CA THR A 49 44.30 -31.50 13.95
C THR A 49 43.08 -31.52 14.86
N MET A 50 42.76 -32.71 15.35
CA MET A 50 41.81 -33.01 16.40
C MET A 50 42.36 -32.51 17.74
N ALA A 51 41.52 -31.87 18.52
CA ALA A 51 41.67 -31.74 19.96
C ALA A 51 40.34 -32.03 20.63
N GLU A 52 40.39 -32.95 21.55
CA GLU A 52 39.35 -33.59 22.34
C GLU A 52 38.75 -32.65 23.39
N PRO A 53 37.54 -32.90 23.90
CA PRO A 53 36.69 -31.95 24.60
C PRO A 53 37.04 -31.83 26.08
N GLN A 54 37.13 -30.63 26.57
CA GLN A 54 37.09 -30.38 28.03
C GLN A 54 35.72 -29.75 28.39
N THR A 55 35.01 -30.46 29.25
CA THR A 55 33.79 -30.01 29.92
C THR A 55 34.12 -28.91 30.92
N PRO A 56 33.40 -27.81 30.94
CA PRO A 56 33.31 -26.95 32.13
C PRO A 56 31.93 -27.12 32.78
N GLU A 57 32.01 -27.29 34.01
CA GLU A 57 31.08 -27.33 35.11
C GLU A 57 29.95 -26.28 35.01
N SER A 58 28.74 -26.77 35.24
CA SER A 58 27.51 -25.97 35.30
C SER A 58 27.51 -25.01 36.48
N THR A 59 27.64 -23.71 36.22
CA THR A 59 27.21 -22.68 37.14
C THR A 59 25.81 -22.21 36.71
N GLN A 60 24.79 -22.67 37.41
CA GLN A 60 23.43 -22.15 37.33
C GLN A 60 23.45 -20.69 37.89
N SER A 61 23.53 -19.75 37.05
CA SER A 61 23.08 -18.39 37.34
C SER A 61 21.59 -18.31 37.00
N ASN A 62 20.76 -18.19 38.04
CA ASN A 62 19.37 -17.80 37.91
C ASN A 62 19.33 -16.35 37.36
N GLU A 63 19.37 -16.25 36.05
CA GLU A 63 18.90 -15.03 35.38
C GLU A 63 17.38 -15.11 35.31
N SER A 64 16.78 -14.30 36.20
CA SER A 64 15.37 -13.92 36.09
C SER A 64 15.18 -13.23 34.78
N THR A 65 14.92 -14.00 33.72
CA THR A 65 14.48 -13.45 32.43
C THR A 65 13.13 -12.81 32.66
N ASN A 66 13.17 -11.52 32.84
CA ASN A 66 12.02 -10.64 32.66
C ASN A 66 11.64 -10.78 31.17
N SER A 67 10.79 -11.73 30.86
CA SER A 67 10.18 -11.88 29.54
C SER A 67 9.27 -10.66 29.35
N ALA A 68 9.84 -9.56 28.87
CA ALA A 68 9.05 -8.61 28.13
C ALA A 68 8.41 -9.44 27.00
N GLU A 69 7.12 -9.66 27.07
CA GLU A 69 6.34 -10.28 25.99
C GLU A 69 6.69 -9.54 24.71
N GLN A 70 7.44 -10.21 23.86
CA GLN A 70 7.85 -9.68 22.57
C GLN A 70 6.61 -9.74 21.71
N GLN A 71 5.87 -8.63 21.66
CA GLN A 71 4.71 -8.47 20.83
C GLN A 71 5.08 -8.79 19.37
N ALA A 72 4.29 -9.60 18.70
CA ALA A 72 4.53 -9.93 17.30
C ALA A 72 4.59 -8.63 16.48
N PRO A 73 5.53 -8.53 15.51
CA PRO A 73 5.66 -7.32 14.72
C PRO A 73 4.35 -7.03 13.97
N LEU A 74 3.80 -5.83 14.14
CA LEU A 74 2.61 -5.38 13.42
C LEU A 74 2.96 -5.16 11.94
N THR A 75 2.29 -5.89 11.06
CA THR A 75 2.47 -5.78 9.62
C THR A 75 1.32 -5.02 8.98
N ILE A 76 1.61 -3.86 8.42
CA ILE A 76 0.65 -3.03 7.67
C ILE A 76 0.98 -3.16 6.19
N LEU A 77 -0.02 -3.50 5.39
CA LEU A 77 0.10 -3.55 3.94
C LEU A 77 -0.49 -2.27 3.33
N ALA A 78 0.33 -1.53 2.61
CA ALA A 78 -0.11 -0.46 1.74
C ALA A 78 -0.35 -1.05 0.34
N LEU A 79 -1.59 -1.26 -0.02
CA LEU A 79 -2.01 -1.92 -1.27
C LEU A 79 -2.72 -0.92 -2.18
N GLY A 80 -2.19 -0.72 -3.40
CA GLY A 80 -2.79 0.24 -4.32
C GLY A 80 -1.99 0.47 -5.60
N ASP A 81 -2.20 1.61 -6.20
CA ASP A 81 -1.63 2.01 -7.48
C ASP A 81 -0.39 2.93 -7.33
N SER A 82 -0.20 3.87 -8.25
CA SER A 82 0.91 4.83 -8.25
C SER A 82 0.96 5.74 -7.02
N LEU A 83 -0.19 6.03 -6.41
CA LEU A 83 -0.26 6.80 -5.17
C LEU A 83 0.37 6.04 -4.00
N THR A 84 0.24 4.72 -3.99
CA THR A 84 0.85 3.85 -2.98
C THR A 84 2.30 3.56 -3.30
N GLU A 85 2.64 3.27 -4.57
CA GLU A 85 4.02 3.06 -5.01
C GLU A 85 4.91 4.26 -4.68
N GLY A 86 4.37 5.47 -4.83
CA GLY A 86 5.12 6.72 -4.70
C GLY A 86 5.76 7.15 -6.01
N LEU A 87 5.00 7.08 -7.12
CA LEU A 87 5.49 7.47 -8.43
C LEU A 87 6.06 8.89 -8.40
N GLY A 88 7.30 9.03 -8.88
CA GLY A 88 7.97 10.31 -9.03
C GLY A 88 8.60 10.90 -7.76
N VAL A 89 8.56 10.19 -6.64
CA VAL A 89 9.28 10.58 -5.40
C VAL A 89 10.29 9.50 -5.00
N ASP A 90 11.25 9.87 -4.15
CA ASP A 90 12.22 8.93 -3.60
C ASP A 90 11.55 7.87 -2.72
N ASN A 91 12.19 6.71 -2.56
CA ASN A 91 11.65 5.57 -1.82
C ASN A 91 11.32 5.88 -0.35
N ASP A 92 11.99 6.84 0.28
CA ASP A 92 11.73 7.31 1.63
C ASP A 92 10.68 8.42 1.71
N ALA A 93 10.21 8.90 0.55
CA ALA A 93 9.31 10.04 0.43
C ALA A 93 7.85 9.65 0.14
N ASN A 94 7.59 8.38 -0.23
CA ASN A 94 6.23 7.87 -0.42
C ASN A 94 5.50 7.68 0.92
N TYR A 95 4.16 7.56 0.89
CA TYR A 95 3.40 7.46 2.13
C TYR A 95 3.70 6.20 2.95
N PRO A 96 3.91 5.00 2.37
CA PRO A 96 4.22 3.81 3.18
C PRO A 96 5.50 3.96 4.01
N ALA A 97 6.56 4.51 3.41
CA ALA A 97 7.82 4.74 4.11
C ALA A 97 7.69 5.81 5.20
N GLN A 98 7.00 6.92 4.90
CA GLN A 98 6.74 7.97 5.87
C GLN A 98 5.85 7.47 7.02
N LEU A 99 4.85 6.64 6.72
CA LEU A 99 3.97 6.04 7.72
C LEU A 99 4.75 5.13 8.68
N GLU A 100 5.62 4.25 8.14
CA GLU A 100 6.47 3.39 8.96
C GLU A 100 7.37 4.21 9.88
N ALA A 101 8.04 5.22 9.34
CA ALA A 101 8.90 6.11 10.12
C ALA A 101 8.11 6.81 11.23
N ARG A 102 6.93 7.33 10.92
CA ARG A 102 6.08 8.05 11.87
C ARG A 102 5.54 7.14 12.97
N LEU A 103 5.11 5.94 12.64
CA LEU A 103 4.66 4.96 13.65
C LEU A 103 5.80 4.55 14.58
N LYS A 104 7.03 4.37 14.07
CA LYS A 104 8.21 4.11 14.91
C LYS A 104 8.52 5.26 15.86
N GLU A 105 8.41 6.52 15.41
CA GLU A 105 8.53 7.70 16.27
C GLU A 105 7.47 7.74 17.37
N MET A 106 6.25 7.27 17.08
CA MET A 106 5.14 7.18 18.04
C MET A 106 5.30 6.03 19.04
N GLY A 107 6.30 5.15 18.85
CA GLY A 107 6.62 4.07 19.79
C GLY A 107 6.33 2.66 19.30
N TYR A 108 5.73 2.48 18.13
CA TYR A 108 5.49 1.16 17.50
C TYR A 108 6.78 0.63 16.86
N LYS A 109 7.74 0.18 17.69
CA LYS A 109 9.12 -0.12 17.25
C LYS A 109 9.22 -1.24 16.23
N ASP A 110 8.37 -2.25 16.36
CA ASP A 110 8.38 -3.47 15.53
C ASP A 110 7.37 -3.42 14.38
N VAL A 111 6.81 -2.24 14.10
CA VAL A 111 5.91 -2.05 12.96
C VAL A 111 6.66 -2.16 11.64
N LYS A 112 6.04 -2.84 10.68
CA LYS A 112 6.49 -2.90 9.30
C LYS A 112 5.38 -2.45 8.37
N VAL A 113 5.67 -1.49 7.49
CA VAL A 113 4.74 -1.07 6.42
C VAL A 113 5.26 -1.58 5.09
N ILE A 114 4.52 -2.51 4.48
CA ILE A 114 4.87 -3.11 3.18
C ILE A 114 4.24 -2.26 2.08
N ASN A 115 5.08 -1.67 1.22
CA ASN A 115 4.61 -0.99 0.03
C ASN A 115 4.29 -2.04 -1.07
N SER A 116 3.02 -2.17 -1.42
CA SER A 116 2.51 -2.99 -2.51
C SER A 116 1.72 -2.13 -3.50
N GLY A 117 2.27 -0.96 -3.84
CA GLY A 117 1.78 -0.10 -4.91
C GLY A 117 2.28 -0.58 -6.27
N LEU A 118 1.47 -0.39 -7.30
CA LEU A 118 1.84 -0.69 -8.70
C LEU A 118 1.26 0.38 -9.62
N SER A 119 2.14 1.20 -10.19
CA SER A 119 1.73 2.31 -11.07
C SER A 119 0.87 1.85 -12.23
N GLY A 120 -0.20 2.59 -12.47
CA GLY A 120 -1.15 2.30 -13.53
C GLY A 120 -2.12 1.13 -13.23
N GLU A 121 -2.06 0.55 -12.04
CA GLU A 121 -2.92 -0.58 -11.70
C GLU A 121 -4.39 -0.19 -11.58
N THR A 122 -5.26 -0.99 -12.19
CA THR A 122 -6.72 -0.91 -12.04
C THR A 122 -7.20 -1.85 -10.94
N SER A 123 -8.45 -1.70 -10.53
CA SER A 123 -9.09 -2.60 -9.57
C SER A 123 -9.05 -4.06 -10.03
N THR A 124 -9.20 -4.32 -11.34
CA THR A 124 -9.06 -5.67 -11.92
C THR A 124 -7.63 -6.21 -11.79
N GLY A 125 -6.63 -5.37 -12.08
CA GLY A 125 -5.21 -5.75 -11.92
C GLY A 125 -4.90 -6.13 -10.48
N LEU A 126 -5.35 -5.32 -9.53
CA LEU A 126 -5.16 -5.54 -8.10
C LEU A 126 -5.78 -6.87 -7.65
N VAL A 127 -7.02 -7.17 -8.05
CA VAL A 127 -7.68 -8.45 -7.73
C VAL A 127 -6.89 -9.66 -8.24
N ASN A 128 -6.30 -9.56 -9.43
CA ASN A 128 -5.54 -10.64 -10.05
C ASN A 128 -4.25 -11.01 -9.29
N ARG A 129 -3.66 -10.07 -8.53
CA ARG A 129 -2.43 -10.32 -7.76
C ARG A 129 -2.64 -10.57 -6.26
N LEU A 130 -3.89 -10.59 -5.79
CA LEU A 130 -4.18 -10.74 -4.36
C LEU A 130 -3.61 -12.03 -3.75
N ASP A 131 -3.56 -13.14 -4.48
CA ASP A 131 -2.98 -14.40 -3.97
C ASP A 131 -1.50 -14.25 -3.60
N TRP A 132 -0.77 -13.46 -4.38
CA TRP A 132 0.62 -13.15 -4.08
C TRP A 132 0.74 -12.17 -2.90
N VAL A 133 -0.09 -11.14 -2.88
CA VAL A 133 -0.09 -10.11 -1.84
C VAL A 133 -0.44 -10.70 -0.48
N LEU A 134 -1.41 -11.59 -0.40
CA LEU A 134 -1.86 -12.25 0.83
C LEU A 134 -0.79 -13.13 1.49
N GLN A 135 0.27 -13.52 0.77
CA GLN A 135 1.41 -14.22 1.36
C GLN A 135 2.16 -13.36 2.40
N THR A 136 1.99 -12.05 2.37
CA THR A 136 2.58 -11.13 3.36
C THR A 136 1.90 -11.22 4.73
N LYS A 137 0.70 -11.82 4.82
CA LYS A 137 -0.11 -11.99 6.04
C LYS A 137 -0.24 -10.70 6.84
N PRO A 138 -0.77 -9.62 6.24
CA PRO A 138 -0.87 -8.34 6.92
C PRO A 138 -1.92 -8.37 8.03
N ASP A 139 -1.63 -7.70 9.15
CA ASP A 139 -2.61 -7.46 10.21
C ASP A 139 -3.60 -6.38 9.81
N ILE A 140 -3.12 -5.34 9.14
CA ILE A 140 -3.93 -4.24 8.61
C ILE A 140 -3.58 -4.02 7.13
N THR A 141 -4.57 -3.76 6.29
CA THR A 141 -4.38 -3.33 4.90
C THR A 141 -5.01 -1.98 4.66
N ILE A 142 -4.21 -1.01 4.20
CA ILE A 142 -4.70 0.25 3.64
C ILE A 142 -4.87 0.03 2.15
N LEU A 143 -6.11 -0.01 1.68
CA LEU A 143 -6.47 -0.28 0.27
C LEU A 143 -6.84 1.01 -0.45
N THR A 144 -6.04 1.40 -1.45
CA THR A 144 -6.29 2.57 -2.30
C THR A 144 -6.28 2.16 -3.77
N VAL A 145 -7.43 2.19 -4.43
CA VAL A 145 -7.57 1.74 -5.82
C VAL A 145 -8.77 2.40 -6.49
N GLY A 146 -8.76 2.50 -7.80
CA GLY A 146 -9.89 2.94 -8.61
C GLY A 146 -9.60 4.18 -9.47
N ALA A 147 -8.62 5.01 -9.13
CA ALA A 147 -8.28 6.20 -9.93
C ALA A 147 -7.94 5.84 -11.38
N ASN A 148 -7.18 4.78 -11.60
CA ASN A 148 -6.84 4.28 -12.93
C ASN A 148 -8.02 3.68 -13.69
N ASP A 149 -8.99 3.12 -12.97
CA ASP A 149 -10.25 2.66 -13.56
C ASP A 149 -11.04 3.84 -14.11
N ALA A 150 -11.18 4.90 -13.33
CA ALA A 150 -11.87 6.10 -13.73
C ALA A 150 -11.19 6.78 -14.94
N ILE A 151 -9.86 6.94 -14.92
CA ILE A 151 -9.09 7.51 -16.04
C ILE A 151 -9.33 6.72 -17.33
N ARG A 152 -9.56 5.41 -17.24
CA ARG A 152 -9.83 4.53 -18.40
C ARG A 152 -11.31 4.38 -18.70
N GLY A 153 -12.20 5.04 -17.97
CA GLY A 153 -13.65 4.97 -18.17
C GLY A 153 -14.23 3.58 -17.90
N ILE A 154 -13.63 2.83 -16.97
CA ILE A 154 -14.15 1.51 -16.57
C ILE A 154 -15.46 1.72 -15.82
N ASP A 155 -16.44 0.86 -16.12
CA ASP A 155 -17.76 0.90 -15.52
C ASP A 155 -17.70 0.86 -13.99
N VAL A 156 -18.47 1.76 -13.35
CA VAL A 156 -18.50 1.95 -11.90
C VAL A 156 -18.89 0.68 -11.15
N ALA A 157 -19.81 -0.12 -11.70
CA ALA A 157 -20.21 -1.38 -11.08
C ALA A 157 -19.08 -2.42 -11.09
N THR A 158 -18.24 -2.42 -12.13
CA THR A 158 -17.05 -3.27 -12.21
C THR A 158 -16.03 -2.87 -11.15
N VAL A 159 -15.77 -1.56 -10.99
CA VAL A 159 -14.86 -1.04 -9.97
C VAL A 159 -15.34 -1.43 -8.57
N GLU A 160 -16.62 -1.22 -8.29
CA GLU A 160 -17.21 -1.60 -7.00
C GLU A 160 -17.11 -3.10 -6.72
N ALA A 161 -17.43 -3.94 -7.69
CA ALA A 161 -17.34 -5.40 -7.55
C ALA A 161 -15.90 -5.87 -7.25
N ASN A 162 -14.91 -5.26 -7.90
CA ASN A 162 -13.51 -5.55 -7.66
C ASN A 162 -13.05 -5.09 -6.27
N ILE A 163 -13.44 -3.90 -5.82
CA ILE A 163 -13.15 -3.41 -4.47
C ILE A 163 -13.74 -4.34 -3.42
N ARG A 164 -15.01 -4.74 -3.57
CA ARG A 164 -15.66 -5.72 -2.67
C ARG A 164 -14.93 -7.06 -2.65
N THR A 165 -14.52 -7.54 -3.81
CA THR A 165 -13.74 -8.79 -3.94
C THR A 165 -12.40 -8.67 -3.21
N ALA A 166 -11.69 -7.55 -3.38
CA ALA A 166 -10.42 -7.30 -2.71
C ALA A 166 -10.59 -7.28 -1.18
N ILE A 167 -11.54 -6.51 -0.68
CA ILE A 167 -11.83 -6.41 0.75
C ILE A 167 -12.16 -7.79 1.33
N LYS A 168 -13.09 -8.51 0.69
CA LYS A 168 -13.46 -9.85 1.18
C LYS A 168 -12.25 -10.78 1.30
N ARG A 169 -11.39 -10.81 0.27
CA ARG A 169 -10.21 -11.69 0.27
C ARG A 169 -9.18 -11.28 1.32
N LEU A 170 -9.01 -9.99 1.57
CA LEU A 170 -8.14 -9.48 2.62
C LEU A 170 -8.67 -9.85 4.01
N GLN A 171 -9.97 -9.69 4.25
CA GLN A 171 -10.64 -10.10 5.49
C GLN A 171 -10.59 -11.63 5.69
N ASP A 172 -10.84 -12.42 4.64
CA ASP A 172 -10.72 -13.88 4.68
C ASP A 172 -9.26 -14.31 4.99
N GLY A 173 -8.27 -13.49 4.64
CA GLY A 173 -6.86 -13.66 4.98
C GLY A 173 -6.48 -13.20 6.39
N GLY A 174 -7.42 -12.67 7.16
CA GLY A 174 -7.22 -12.21 8.54
C GLY A 174 -6.80 -10.75 8.68
N SER A 175 -6.82 -9.97 7.61
CA SER A 175 -6.43 -8.55 7.65
C SER A 175 -7.62 -7.64 7.98
N GLU A 176 -7.45 -6.74 8.93
CA GLU A 176 -8.33 -5.56 9.05
C GLU A 176 -8.12 -4.64 7.85
N VAL A 177 -9.22 -4.13 7.26
CA VAL A 177 -9.13 -3.33 6.04
C VAL A 177 -9.54 -1.88 6.31
N ILE A 178 -8.67 -0.95 5.91
CA ILE A 178 -8.96 0.48 5.85
C ILE A 178 -9.07 0.84 4.37
N LEU A 179 -10.26 1.22 3.92
CA LEU A 179 -10.52 1.61 2.54
C LEU A 179 -10.24 3.10 2.36
N GLY A 180 -9.34 3.46 1.46
CA GLY A 180 -9.08 4.84 1.05
C GLY A 180 -10.08 5.28 -0.01
N GLY A 181 -10.96 6.23 0.34
CA GLY A 181 -11.89 6.84 -0.60
C GLY A 181 -11.19 7.64 -1.68
N MET A 182 -11.69 7.55 -2.92
CA MET A 182 -11.18 8.28 -4.07
C MET A 182 -12.23 9.21 -4.66
N GLN A 183 -11.76 10.36 -5.13
CA GLN A 183 -12.51 11.30 -5.97
C GLN A 183 -11.74 11.54 -7.26
N ILE A 184 -12.43 11.95 -8.30
CA ILE A 184 -11.88 12.20 -9.63
C ILE A 184 -12.33 13.55 -10.15
N TYR A 185 -11.63 14.09 -11.16
CA TYR A 185 -11.97 15.35 -11.77
C TYR A 185 -13.28 15.28 -12.58
N ASP A 186 -13.96 16.42 -12.74
CA ASP A 186 -15.29 16.53 -13.36
C ASP A 186 -15.34 16.27 -14.88
N ASN A 187 -14.20 15.93 -15.50
CA ASN A 187 -14.08 15.74 -16.94
C ASN A 187 -14.75 14.50 -17.51
N LEU A 188 -15.23 13.58 -16.64
CA LEU A 188 -15.92 12.34 -17.06
C LEU A 188 -17.45 12.44 -17.00
N GLY A 189 -17.98 13.62 -16.67
CA GLY A 189 -19.40 13.88 -16.50
C GLY A 189 -19.89 13.64 -15.07
N ALA A 190 -20.83 14.46 -14.64
CA ALA A 190 -21.27 14.53 -13.25
C ALA A 190 -21.81 13.19 -12.73
N ASP A 191 -22.62 12.48 -13.52
CA ASP A 191 -23.22 11.20 -13.12
C ASP A 191 -22.14 10.13 -12.83
N TYR A 192 -21.08 10.08 -13.65
CA TYR A 192 -19.98 9.14 -13.43
C TYR A 192 -19.17 9.52 -12.18
N VAL A 193 -18.82 10.80 -12.04
CA VAL A 193 -18.04 11.32 -10.90
C VAL A 193 -18.76 11.05 -9.58
N GLU A 194 -20.06 11.37 -9.51
CA GLU A 194 -20.88 11.12 -8.32
C GLU A 194 -21.01 9.63 -8.01
N SER A 195 -21.32 8.82 -9.03
CA SER A 195 -21.47 7.37 -8.87
C SER A 195 -20.15 6.71 -8.44
N PHE A 196 -19.02 7.16 -8.98
CA PHE A 196 -17.69 6.68 -8.61
C PHE A 196 -17.35 7.02 -7.15
N ALA A 197 -17.50 8.27 -6.75
CA ALA A 197 -17.21 8.69 -5.38
C ALA A 197 -18.11 7.96 -4.35
N ALA A 198 -19.37 7.66 -4.72
CA ALA A 198 -20.32 6.96 -3.87
C ALA A 198 -19.98 5.47 -3.63
N ILE A 199 -19.07 4.86 -4.41
CA ILE A 199 -18.62 3.47 -4.18
C ILE A 199 -18.10 3.31 -2.76
N TYR A 200 -17.14 4.16 -2.37
CA TYR A 200 -16.32 3.97 -1.18
C TYR A 200 -17.13 3.99 0.13
N PRO A 201 -17.96 5.01 0.42
CA PRO A 201 -18.77 5.01 1.64
C PRO A 201 -19.80 3.88 1.66
N ARG A 202 -20.37 3.51 0.51
CA ARG A 202 -21.33 2.40 0.39
C ARG A 202 -20.63 1.07 0.69
N VAL A 203 -19.50 0.80 0.06
CA VAL A 203 -18.74 -0.45 0.26
C VAL A 203 -18.22 -0.55 1.69
N ALA A 204 -17.66 0.53 2.23
CA ALA A 204 -17.17 0.54 3.61
C ALA A 204 -18.27 0.20 4.61
N LYS A 205 -19.45 0.79 4.45
CA LYS A 205 -20.61 0.49 5.29
C LYS A 205 -21.08 -0.96 5.14
N ASP A 206 -21.25 -1.44 3.91
CA ASP A 206 -21.82 -2.76 3.62
C ASP A 206 -20.89 -3.90 4.05
N MET A 207 -19.57 -3.69 3.98
CA MET A 207 -18.55 -4.69 4.30
C MET A 207 -17.96 -4.50 5.70
N ASN A 208 -18.45 -3.52 6.46
CA ASN A 208 -18.01 -3.20 7.82
C ASN A 208 -16.48 -2.99 7.89
N VAL A 209 -15.95 -2.14 7.02
CA VAL A 209 -14.54 -1.74 7.01
C VAL A 209 -14.40 -0.26 7.30
N THR A 210 -13.28 0.11 7.88
CA THR A 210 -12.96 1.51 8.20
C THR A 210 -12.69 2.28 6.90
N LEU A 211 -13.15 3.53 6.82
CA LEU A 211 -13.05 4.39 5.65
C LEU A 211 -12.18 5.62 5.95
N ILE A 212 -11.21 5.89 5.11
CA ILE A 212 -10.65 7.23 4.94
C ILE A 212 -11.54 7.93 3.91
N PRO A 213 -12.31 8.96 4.28
CA PRO A 213 -13.35 9.52 3.39
C PRO A 213 -12.84 10.00 2.03
N PHE A 214 -11.69 10.66 2.03
CA PHE A 214 -10.94 11.02 0.84
C PHE A 214 -9.43 10.90 1.11
N PHE A 215 -8.77 9.99 0.39
CA PHE A 215 -7.36 9.68 0.64
C PHE A 215 -6.43 10.88 0.40
N LEU A 216 -6.76 11.74 -0.56
CA LEU A 216 -6.00 12.94 -0.93
C LEU A 216 -6.57 14.22 -0.31
N ASP A 217 -7.33 14.15 0.78
CA ASP A 217 -7.92 15.34 1.40
C ASP A 217 -6.82 16.34 1.80
N GLY A 218 -7.06 17.62 1.52
CA GLY A 218 -6.08 18.70 1.75
C GLY A 218 -4.86 18.69 0.82
N VAL A 219 -4.76 17.71 -0.11
CA VAL A 219 -3.62 17.57 -1.04
C VAL A 219 -4.08 17.57 -2.49
N GLY A 220 -5.14 16.85 -2.81
CA GLY A 220 -5.62 16.72 -4.19
C GLY A 220 -5.89 18.06 -4.84
N GLY A 221 -5.29 18.33 -6.01
CA GLY A 221 -5.46 19.56 -6.77
C GLY A 221 -4.62 20.76 -6.30
N ASP A 222 -3.89 20.67 -5.19
CA ASP A 222 -2.97 21.72 -4.74
C ASP A 222 -1.63 21.62 -5.50
N ALA A 223 -1.27 22.68 -6.22
CA ALA A 223 -0.06 22.70 -7.06
C ALA A 223 1.26 22.68 -6.28
N GLU A 224 1.27 23.05 -4.99
CA GLU A 224 2.47 22.97 -4.14
C GLU A 224 2.65 21.58 -3.50
N LEU A 225 1.56 20.81 -3.42
CA LEU A 225 1.52 19.50 -2.78
C LEU A 225 1.51 18.34 -3.77
N ASN A 226 1.29 18.64 -5.06
CA ASN A 226 1.35 17.66 -6.15
C ASN A 226 2.51 17.97 -7.11
N GLN A 227 2.93 16.94 -7.82
CA GLN A 227 3.89 17.04 -8.91
C GLN A 227 3.29 17.82 -10.10
N ALA A 228 4.09 18.05 -11.13
CA ALA A 228 3.66 18.84 -12.30
C ALA A 228 2.45 18.24 -13.06
N ASP A 229 2.15 16.97 -12.83
CA ASP A 229 0.97 16.30 -13.38
C ASP A 229 -0.34 16.59 -12.63
N ALA A 230 -0.27 17.28 -11.49
CA ALA A 230 -1.37 17.64 -10.61
C ALA A 230 -2.15 16.41 -10.03
N ILE A 231 -1.58 15.21 -10.11
CA ILE A 231 -2.19 13.95 -9.67
C ILE A 231 -1.40 13.33 -8.53
N HIS A 232 -0.07 13.21 -8.69
CA HIS A 232 0.78 12.52 -7.75
C HIS A 232 1.34 13.48 -6.70
N PRO A 233 1.20 13.15 -5.40
CA PRO A 233 1.72 14.01 -4.34
C PRO A 233 3.24 14.17 -4.38
N THR A 234 3.73 15.32 -3.95
CA THR A 234 5.12 15.53 -3.56
C THR A 234 5.40 14.87 -2.21
N LYS A 235 6.68 14.82 -1.78
CA LYS A 235 7.03 14.40 -0.41
C LYS A 235 6.20 15.12 0.65
N LYS A 236 6.01 16.44 0.51
CA LYS A 236 5.21 17.27 1.41
C LYS A 236 3.73 16.87 1.39
N GLY A 237 3.17 16.60 0.21
CA GLY A 237 1.81 16.10 0.05
C GLY A 237 1.63 14.75 0.78
N TYR A 238 2.55 13.82 0.60
CA TYR A 238 2.51 12.55 1.33
C TYR A 238 2.63 12.72 2.84
N THR A 239 3.40 13.71 3.32
CA THR A 239 3.47 14.00 4.78
C THR A 239 2.10 14.41 5.33
N ILE A 240 1.33 15.22 4.61
CA ILE A 240 -0.03 15.61 4.99
C ILE A 240 -0.96 14.38 4.96
N ILE A 241 -0.92 13.58 3.90
CA ILE A 241 -1.72 12.35 3.79
C ILE A 241 -1.47 11.43 4.98
N VAL A 242 -0.22 11.22 5.37
CA VAL A 242 0.13 10.36 6.52
C VAL A 242 -0.40 10.92 7.82
N ASN A 243 -0.13 12.20 8.11
CA ASN A 243 -0.43 12.77 9.42
C ASN A 243 -1.92 13.09 9.61
N ASP A 244 -2.58 13.57 8.55
CA ASP A 244 -3.91 14.15 8.67
C ASP A 244 -5.01 13.20 8.18
N ASN A 245 -4.72 12.31 7.19
CA ASN A 245 -5.71 11.44 6.60
C ASN A 245 -5.58 9.97 7.07
N ILE A 246 -4.36 9.46 7.25
CA ILE A 246 -4.14 8.05 7.58
C ILE A 246 -4.06 7.84 9.10
N LEU A 247 -3.15 8.52 9.79
CA LEU A 247 -2.87 8.24 11.20
C LEU A 247 -4.08 8.40 12.13
N PRO A 248 -4.95 9.42 12.00
CA PRO A 248 -6.14 9.55 12.85
C PRO A 248 -7.12 8.39 12.71
N ILE A 249 -7.11 7.71 11.57
CA ILE A 249 -7.96 6.56 11.25
C ILE A 249 -7.28 5.24 11.63
N LEU A 250 -5.99 5.11 11.35
CA LEU A 250 -5.21 3.90 11.55
C LEU A 250 -4.92 3.62 13.03
N GLN A 251 -4.60 4.64 13.81
CA GLN A 251 -4.17 4.47 15.21
C GLN A 251 -5.22 3.77 16.07
N PRO A 252 -6.53 4.12 16.02
CA PRO A 252 -7.57 3.37 16.73
C PRO A 252 -7.67 1.90 16.30
N GLU A 253 -7.39 1.58 15.03
CA GLU A 253 -7.43 0.19 14.57
C GLU A 253 -6.22 -0.61 15.08
N ILE A 254 -5.04 0.00 15.19
CA ILE A 254 -3.88 -0.62 15.84
C ILE A 254 -4.19 -0.91 17.31
N GLU A 255 -4.70 0.08 18.06
CA GLU A 255 -5.04 -0.07 19.49
C GLU A 255 -6.07 -1.18 19.72
N LYS A 256 -7.06 -1.29 18.83
CA LYS A 256 -8.07 -2.35 18.87
C LYS A 256 -7.46 -3.75 18.63
N LEU A 257 -6.53 -3.87 17.70
CA LEU A 257 -5.81 -5.13 17.45
C LEU A 257 -4.95 -5.52 18.64
N GLU A 258 -4.19 -4.59 19.22
CA GLU A 258 -3.36 -4.83 20.40
C GLU A 258 -4.20 -5.29 21.60
N ALA A 259 -5.36 -4.68 21.82
CA ALA A 259 -6.29 -5.11 22.86
C ALA A 259 -6.81 -6.54 22.64
N ALA A 260 -7.11 -6.92 21.40
CA ALA A 260 -7.57 -8.26 21.06
C ALA A 260 -6.49 -9.34 21.26
N TYR A 261 -5.24 -9.02 20.96
CA TYR A 261 -4.10 -9.94 21.24
C TYR A 261 -3.88 -10.14 22.75
N THR A 262 -3.99 -9.08 23.53
CA THR A 262 -3.81 -9.15 24.99
C THR A 262 -4.91 -10.02 25.65
N ASP A 263 -6.14 -9.93 25.18
CA ASP A 263 -7.29 -10.70 25.73
C ASP A 263 -7.20 -12.18 25.40
N THR A 264 -6.65 -12.53 24.22
CA THR A 264 -6.41 -13.93 23.82
C THR A 264 -5.27 -14.58 24.58
N ALA A 265 -4.22 -13.83 24.95
CA ALA A 265 -3.08 -14.33 25.72
C ALA A 265 -3.41 -14.60 27.18
N THR A 266 -4.41 -13.90 27.74
CA THR A 266 -4.82 -14.02 29.14
C THR A 266 -5.86 -15.08 29.41
N LYS A 267 -6.46 -15.73 28.38
CA LYS A 267 -7.47 -16.75 28.55
C LYS A 267 -6.82 -18.11 28.89
N PRO A 268 -7.01 -18.67 30.11
CA PRO A 268 -6.43 -19.95 30.47
C PRO A 268 -6.98 -21.05 29.57
N SER A 269 -6.08 -21.85 29.00
CA SER A 269 -6.43 -23.07 28.28
C SER A 269 -7.22 -23.97 29.19
N THR A 270 -8.49 -24.23 28.88
CA THR A 270 -9.33 -25.19 29.58
C THR A 270 -8.66 -26.57 29.41
N PRO A 271 -8.37 -27.33 30.50
CA PRO A 271 -7.81 -28.66 30.37
C PRO A 271 -8.80 -29.55 29.63
N THR A 272 -8.38 -30.19 28.56
CA THR A 272 -9.14 -31.27 27.91
C THR A 272 -9.27 -32.41 28.92
N GLU A 273 -10.47 -32.64 29.43
CA GLU A 273 -10.82 -33.75 30.31
C GLU A 273 -10.65 -35.04 29.50
N THR A 274 -9.57 -35.75 29.74
CA THR A 274 -9.36 -37.10 29.18
C THR A 274 -10.25 -38.06 29.95
N THR A 275 -11.38 -38.41 29.38
CA THR A 275 -12.24 -39.50 29.87
C THR A 275 -11.53 -40.83 29.61
N GLN A 276 -11.19 -41.53 30.67
CA GLN A 276 -10.74 -42.94 30.65
C GLN A 276 -11.89 -43.88 30.36
#